data_19c3414c5d4c9f9598289ecb631d6a2c
#
_entry.id   19c3414c5d4c9f9598289ecb631d6a2c
#
_cell.length_a   1.000
_cell.length_b   1.000
_cell.length_c   1.000
_cell.angle_alpha   90.00
_cell.angle_beta   90.00
_cell.angle_gamma   90.00
#
_symmetry.space_group_name_H-M   'P 1'
#
loop_
_entity.id
_entity.type
_entity.pdbx_description
1 polymer ?
#
loop_
_entity_poly.entity_id
_entity_poly.type
_entity_poly.pdbx_seq_one_letter_code
_entity_poly.pdbx_strand_id
1 'polypeptide(L)'
;MDPSTPTPKSILRGHKSQIHTAAFIRSNERLITGDADGFVVLWDLTIMRPRAVWRAHEKALLGVGDWGDDKIITHGRDLKLIVWKLGEADEEHLSTALPVEEVATPRPQPWMLHLLEVNTLNFCAFAICSSAPGSVDTASEVLIAVPNTLHSDAIDIYQLPSQRRIHTIKAGDKTGMAMCLALLHHKDALTLIAAFENGYATVHRLESDDRWATTYHSQAHSQPVLSLSVYNDYFITSSADSNIAKHPIPTDLFFPLEDTAPPESTERVIEIVDEEPKTKSLLSTGLKASSSQGLKPPRKGIAWRDPLKAINTKHSGQQSLDIRSDGRIFATAGWDSKVRVYSTKTMKELAVLKWHQVGCYAVAFADVRISDQTEEENSASDDSQPTGSSSTRTGSLIRTGLSVKEQRIATARKTHWIAAGAKDDRFVANSALLCEAGKEASLDEM
;
A
#
# COMPACT_ATOMS: atom_id res chain seq x y z
N MET A 1 25.18 -21.86 13.42
CA MET A 1 24.09 -20.90 13.24
C MET A 1 23.93 -20.16 14.56
N ASP A 2 23.95 -18.87 14.54
CA ASP A 2 23.75 -18.05 15.74
C ASP A 2 22.32 -18.33 16.27
N PRO A 3 22.13 -18.75 17.52
CA PRO A 3 20.84 -19.16 18.06
C PRO A 3 19.81 -18.01 18.16
N SER A 4 20.20 -16.79 17.82
CA SER A 4 19.35 -15.59 17.87
C SER A 4 18.67 -15.21 16.55
N THR A 5 18.99 -15.88 15.42
CA THR A 5 18.38 -15.52 14.13
C THR A 5 16.98 -16.14 13.98
N PRO A 6 15.93 -15.34 13.77
CA PRO A 6 14.58 -15.87 13.56
C PRO A 6 14.55 -16.76 12.31
N THR A 7 14.04 -17.98 12.49
CA THR A 7 13.86 -18.96 11.41
C THR A 7 12.44 -18.86 10.84
N PRO A 8 12.28 -19.11 9.52
CA PRO A 8 10.95 -19.13 8.94
C PRO A 8 10.11 -20.26 9.52
N LYS A 9 8.84 -19.99 9.81
CA LYS A 9 7.88 -20.97 10.33
C LYS A 9 7.43 -21.95 9.22
N SER A 10 7.33 -21.45 7.99
CA SER A 10 6.99 -22.25 6.82
C SER A 10 7.69 -21.72 5.57
N ILE A 11 8.01 -22.64 4.65
CA ILE A 11 8.62 -22.34 3.37
C ILE A 11 7.70 -22.90 2.28
N LEU A 12 7.09 -22.00 1.50
CA LEU A 12 6.22 -22.33 0.38
C LEU A 12 7.06 -22.34 -0.90
N ARG A 13 7.29 -23.50 -1.47
CA ARG A 13 8.16 -23.69 -2.64
C ARG A 13 7.34 -24.10 -3.83
N GLY A 14 7.74 -23.66 -5.05
CA GLY A 14 7.12 -24.15 -6.28
C GLY A 14 7.03 -23.16 -7.42
N HIS A 15 7.36 -21.90 -7.24
CA HIS A 15 7.61 -21.00 -8.36
C HIS A 15 8.90 -21.37 -9.10
N LYS A 16 8.92 -21.18 -10.42
CA LYS A 16 10.10 -21.44 -11.27
C LYS A 16 10.94 -20.18 -11.45
N SER A 17 10.35 -19.01 -11.29
CA SER A 17 11.00 -17.72 -11.45
C SER A 17 10.75 -16.79 -10.27
N GLN A 18 11.35 -15.61 -10.26
CA GLN A 18 11.29 -14.61 -9.19
C GLN A 18 9.86 -14.32 -8.73
N ILE A 19 9.59 -14.32 -7.44
CA ILE A 19 8.33 -13.86 -6.86
C ILE A 19 8.37 -12.32 -6.77
N HIS A 20 7.52 -11.65 -7.54
CA HIS A 20 7.45 -10.19 -7.62
C HIS A 20 6.38 -9.59 -6.74
N THR A 21 5.34 -10.36 -6.41
CA THR A 21 4.22 -9.87 -5.63
C THR A 21 3.68 -10.95 -4.70
N ALA A 22 3.21 -10.52 -3.54
CA ALA A 22 2.54 -11.36 -2.56
C ALA A 22 1.46 -10.53 -1.85
N ALA A 23 0.31 -11.15 -1.53
CA ALA A 23 -0.74 -10.53 -0.74
C ALA A 23 -1.49 -11.57 0.07
N PHE A 24 -1.84 -11.23 1.32
CA PHE A 24 -2.78 -12.00 2.11
C PHE A 24 -4.20 -11.60 1.73
N ILE A 25 -5.07 -12.57 1.54
CA ILE A 25 -6.46 -12.36 1.14
C ILE A 25 -7.39 -13.27 1.95
N ARG A 26 -8.71 -13.03 1.87
CA ARG A 26 -9.74 -13.84 2.55
C ARG A 26 -9.45 -14.00 4.04
N SER A 27 -9.35 -12.88 4.75
CA SER A 27 -9.05 -12.86 6.19
C SER A 27 -7.81 -13.68 6.56
N ASN A 28 -6.75 -13.63 5.74
CA ASN A 28 -5.48 -14.35 5.91
C ASN A 28 -5.54 -15.88 5.78
N GLU A 29 -6.66 -16.45 5.32
CA GLU A 29 -6.70 -17.90 5.03
C GLU A 29 -5.94 -18.26 3.76
N ARG A 30 -5.75 -17.29 2.87
CA ARG A 30 -5.02 -17.47 1.62
C ARG A 30 -3.87 -16.47 1.51
N LEU A 31 -2.77 -16.95 0.94
CA LEU A 31 -1.69 -16.12 0.43
C LEU A 31 -1.66 -16.28 -1.09
N ILE A 32 -1.70 -15.18 -1.82
CA ILE A 32 -1.50 -15.18 -3.27
C ILE A 32 -0.09 -14.69 -3.59
N THR A 33 0.60 -15.39 -4.47
CA THR A 33 1.94 -15.03 -4.94
C THR A 33 2.00 -15.02 -6.45
N GLY A 34 2.74 -14.08 -7.01
CA GLY A 34 2.90 -13.93 -8.45
C GLY A 34 4.36 -13.82 -8.87
N ASP A 35 4.73 -14.47 -9.98
CA ASP A 35 6.11 -14.56 -10.42
C ASP A 35 6.42 -13.83 -11.74
N ALA A 36 7.70 -13.87 -12.13
CA ALA A 36 8.23 -13.25 -13.33
C ALA A 36 7.79 -13.93 -14.64
N ASP A 37 7.30 -15.17 -14.60
CA ASP A 37 6.81 -15.92 -15.76
C ASP A 37 5.29 -15.80 -15.93
N GLY A 38 4.63 -15.00 -15.07
CA GLY A 38 3.20 -14.73 -15.14
C GLY A 38 2.32 -15.76 -14.42
N PHE A 39 2.93 -16.65 -13.62
CA PHE A 39 2.17 -17.60 -12.82
C PHE A 39 1.69 -16.98 -11.52
N VAL A 40 0.47 -17.35 -11.13
CA VAL A 40 -0.13 -17.08 -9.83
C VAL A 40 -0.30 -18.39 -9.09
N VAL A 41 0.09 -18.41 -7.81
CA VAL A 41 -0.16 -19.51 -6.88
C VAL A 41 -0.96 -18.99 -5.71
N LEU A 42 -2.11 -19.60 -5.47
CA LEU A 42 -2.94 -19.38 -4.30
C LEU A 42 -2.63 -20.47 -3.27
N TRP A 43 -2.12 -20.07 -2.13
CA TRP A 43 -1.73 -20.97 -1.03
C TRP A 43 -2.83 -21.00 0.03
N ASP A 44 -3.16 -22.18 0.49
CA ASP A 44 -3.99 -22.40 1.68
C ASP A 44 -3.10 -22.38 2.92
N LEU A 45 -3.24 -21.35 3.76
CA LEU A 45 -2.42 -21.17 4.96
C LEU A 45 -2.86 -22.04 6.14
N THR A 46 -4.02 -22.67 6.07
CA THR A 46 -4.49 -23.61 7.08
C THR A 46 -3.75 -24.95 7.02
N ILE A 47 -3.28 -25.31 5.82
CA ILE A 47 -2.56 -26.55 5.55
C ILE A 47 -1.20 -26.36 4.88
N MET A 48 -0.82 -25.11 4.56
CA MET A 48 0.44 -24.74 3.91
C MET A 48 0.67 -25.47 2.58
N ARG A 49 -0.35 -25.50 1.70
CA ARG A 49 -0.34 -26.18 0.40
C ARG A 49 -0.90 -25.29 -0.70
N PRO A 50 -0.49 -25.51 -1.97
CA PRO A 50 -1.11 -24.82 -3.10
C PRO A 50 -2.59 -25.25 -3.22
N ARG A 51 -3.47 -24.30 -3.45
CA ARG A 51 -4.90 -24.51 -3.63
C ARG A 51 -5.33 -24.29 -5.08
N ALA A 52 -4.72 -23.29 -5.74
CA ALA A 52 -4.95 -23.01 -7.15
C ALA A 52 -3.68 -22.46 -7.79
N VAL A 53 -3.37 -22.92 -9.00
CA VAL A 53 -2.22 -22.50 -9.79
C VAL A 53 -2.64 -22.29 -11.24
N TRP A 54 -2.42 -21.07 -11.76
CA TRP A 54 -2.70 -20.76 -13.16
C TRP A 54 -1.68 -19.75 -13.70
N ARG A 55 -1.57 -19.67 -15.01
CA ARG A 55 -0.76 -18.65 -15.67
C ARG A 55 -1.67 -17.46 -16.03
N ALA A 56 -1.65 -16.42 -15.22
CA ALA A 56 -2.51 -15.25 -15.38
C ALA A 56 -2.02 -14.32 -16.49
N HIS A 57 -0.71 -14.24 -16.72
CA HIS A 57 -0.08 -13.32 -17.67
C HIS A 57 1.02 -14.00 -18.47
N GLU A 58 1.36 -13.39 -19.62
CA GLU A 58 2.46 -13.89 -20.47
C GLU A 58 3.84 -13.38 -19.99
N LYS A 59 3.85 -12.31 -19.18
CA LYS A 59 5.03 -11.65 -18.62
C LYS A 59 4.90 -11.51 -17.11
N ALA A 60 5.93 -10.96 -16.49
CA ALA A 60 6.03 -10.79 -15.04
C ALA A 60 4.80 -10.09 -14.45
N LEU A 61 4.36 -10.58 -13.31
CA LEU A 61 3.35 -9.93 -12.48
C LEU A 61 3.94 -8.66 -11.83
N LEU A 62 3.15 -7.60 -11.81
CA LEU A 62 3.44 -6.34 -11.12
C LEU A 62 2.70 -6.24 -9.81
N GLY A 63 1.45 -6.74 -9.76
CA GLY A 63 0.62 -6.69 -8.58
C GLY A 63 -0.48 -7.74 -8.59
N VAL A 64 -0.90 -8.12 -7.38
CA VAL A 64 -2.05 -8.98 -7.12
C VAL A 64 -2.87 -8.39 -5.97
N GLY A 65 -4.16 -8.68 -5.94
CA GLY A 65 -5.07 -8.27 -4.89
C GLY A 65 -6.41 -8.98 -5.02
N ASP A 66 -7.27 -8.75 -4.05
CA ASP A 66 -8.64 -9.24 -4.05
C ASP A 66 -9.65 -8.11 -4.26
N TRP A 67 -10.83 -8.49 -4.69
CA TRP A 67 -12.01 -7.64 -4.74
C TRP A 67 -13.18 -8.43 -4.17
N GLY A 68 -13.41 -8.28 -2.89
CA GLY A 68 -14.33 -9.10 -2.12
C GLY A 68 -13.84 -10.56 -2.02
N ASP A 69 -14.75 -11.47 -1.69
CA ASP A 69 -14.37 -12.86 -1.39
C ASP A 69 -14.26 -13.74 -2.64
N ASP A 70 -14.80 -13.30 -3.77
CA ASP A 70 -14.96 -14.11 -4.99
C ASP A 70 -14.17 -13.62 -6.21
N LYS A 71 -13.39 -12.54 -6.08
CA LYS A 71 -12.64 -11.99 -7.21
C LYS A 71 -11.17 -11.76 -6.86
N ILE A 72 -10.31 -12.06 -7.81
CA ILE A 72 -8.87 -11.80 -7.76
C ILE A 72 -8.50 -10.84 -8.88
N ILE A 73 -7.66 -9.86 -8.57
CA ILE A 73 -7.12 -8.92 -9.56
C ILE A 73 -5.64 -9.24 -9.75
N THR A 74 -5.22 -9.33 -11.01
CA THR A 74 -3.82 -9.50 -11.39
C THR A 74 -3.42 -8.43 -12.39
N HIS A 75 -2.22 -7.89 -12.24
CA HIS A 75 -1.63 -6.88 -13.12
C HIS A 75 -0.28 -7.38 -13.62
N GLY A 76 -0.13 -7.48 -14.93
CA GLY A 76 1.07 -8.02 -15.57
C GLY A 76 1.77 -7.02 -16.49
N ARG A 77 3.04 -7.27 -16.79
CA ARG A 77 3.84 -6.48 -17.75
C ARG A 77 3.47 -6.76 -19.22
N ASP A 78 2.41 -7.47 -19.47
CA ASP A 78 1.82 -7.76 -20.79
C ASP A 78 0.70 -6.79 -21.17
N LEU A 79 0.67 -5.59 -20.59
CA LEU A 79 -0.31 -4.52 -20.81
C LEU A 79 -1.72 -4.86 -20.31
N LYS A 80 -1.84 -5.79 -19.37
CA LYS A 80 -3.15 -6.28 -18.91
C LYS A 80 -3.29 -6.14 -17.40
N LEU A 81 -4.47 -5.68 -17.00
CA LEU A 81 -5.01 -5.86 -15.66
C LEU A 81 -6.26 -6.72 -15.81
N ILE A 82 -6.30 -7.87 -15.15
CA ILE A 82 -7.35 -8.87 -15.31
C ILE A 82 -8.03 -9.10 -13.96
N VAL A 83 -9.36 -9.12 -14.00
CA VAL A 83 -10.20 -9.52 -12.86
C VAL A 83 -10.72 -10.93 -13.14
N TRP A 84 -10.41 -11.84 -12.23
CA TRP A 84 -10.80 -13.24 -12.26
C TRP A 84 -11.93 -13.50 -11.27
N LYS A 85 -12.91 -14.30 -11.66
CA LYS A 85 -13.86 -14.89 -10.71
C LYS A 85 -13.20 -16.13 -10.11
N LEU A 86 -13.02 -16.11 -8.82
CA LEU A 86 -12.41 -17.21 -8.09
C LEU A 86 -12.89 -17.18 -6.64
N GLY A 87 -14.08 -17.73 -6.40
CA GLY A 87 -14.58 -17.99 -5.06
C GLY A 87 -13.97 -19.27 -4.48
N GLU A 88 -14.24 -19.57 -3.22
CA GLU A 88 -13.70 -20.76 -2.54
C GLU A 88 -14.13 -22.07 -3.23
N ALA A 89 -15.37 -22.13 -3.71
CA ALA A 89 -15.88 -23.29 -4.48
C ALA A 89 -15.20 -23.46 -5.84
N ASP A 90 -14.80 -22.36 -6.48
CA ASP A 90 -14.17 -22.40 -7.81
C ASP A 90 -12.71 -22.93 -7.73
N GLU A 91 -12.06 -22.81 -6.56
CA GLU A 91 -10.68 -23.27 -6.35
C GLU A 91 -10.51 -24.77 -6.64
N GLU A 92 -11.54 -25.59 -6.40
CA GLU A 92 -11.48 -27.05 -6.56
C GLU A 92 -11.36 -27.49 -8.03
N HIS A 93 -11.72 -26.61 -8.97
CA HIS A 93 -11.64 -26.88 -10.39
C HIS A 93 -10.31 -26.49 -11.02
N LEU A 94 -9.40 -25.88 -10.24
CA LEU A 94 -8.10 -25.44 -10.72
C LEU A 94 -7.01 -26.45 -10.40
N SER A 95 -5.90 -26.34 -11.14
CA SER A 95 -4.72 -27.16 -10.90
C SER A 95 -4.04 -26.78 -9.60
N THR A 96 -3.55 -27.76 -8.84
CA THR A 96 -2.66 -27.56 -7.71
C THR A 96 -1.20 -27.81 -8.06
N ALA A 97 -0.91 -28.27 -9.30
CA ALA A 97 0.44 -28.51 -9.79
C ALA A 97 1.22 -27.18 -9.87
N LEU A 98 2.33 -27.13 -9.19
CA LEU A 98 3.14 -25.92 -9.04
C LEU A 98 3.86 -25.55 -10.36
N PRO A 99 4.28 -24.27 -10.56
CA PRO A 99 4.96 -23.85 -11.79
C PRO A 99 6.24 -24.62 -12.09
N VAL A 100 6.93 -25.11 -11.06
CA VAL A 100 8.13 -25.96 -11.21
C VAL A 100 7.83 -27.34 -11.77
N GLU A 101 6.59 -27.83 -11.67
CA GLU A 101 6.17 -29.13 -12.13
C GLU A 101 5.81 -29.08 -13.62
N GLU A 102 6.34 -30.03 -14.39
CA GLU A 102 5.96 -30.20 -15.79
C GLU A 102 4.58 -30.86 -15.87
N VAL A 103 3.66 -30.22 -16.58
CA VAL A 103 2.32 -30.76 -16.81
C VAL A 103 2.09 -30.94 -18.32
N ALA A 104 1.50 -32.06 -18.69
CA ALA A 104 1.27 -32.42 -20.11
C ALA A 104 0.20 -31.54 -20.77
N THR A 105 -0.74 -30.98 -20.00
CA THR A 105 -1.84 -30.15 -20.48
C THR A 105 -1.75 -28.74 -19.89
N PRO A 106 -2.19 -27.69 -20.60
CA PRO A 106 -2.30 -26.35 -20.05
C PRO A 106 -3.13 -26.36 -18.76
N ARG A 107 -2.69 -25.63 -17.74
CA ARG A 107 -3.43 -25.48 -16.49
C ARG A 107 -4.75 -24.74 -16.75
N PRO A 108 -5.88 -25.20 -16.17
CA PRO A 108 -7.14 -24.47 -16.25
C PRO A 108 -6.98 -23.09 -15.61
N GLN A 109 -7.70 -22.11 -16.16
CA GLN A 109 -7.69 -20.74 -15.66
C GLN A 109 -9.03 -20.44 -14.99
N PRO A 110 -9.07 -19.54 -13.98
CA PRO A 110 -10.30 -19.00 -13.46
C PRO A 110 -11.09 -18.28 -14.55
N TRP A 111 -12.38 -18.04 -14.31
CA TRP A 111 -13.19 -17.28 -15.25
C TRP A 111 -12.79 -15.81 -15.27
N MET A 112 -12.41 -15.29 -16.44
CA MET A 112 -12.06 -13.87 -16.62
C MET A 112 -13.34 -13.02 -16.67
N LEU A 113 -13.49 -12.10 -15.70
CA LEU A 113 -14.62 -11.17 -15.63
C LEU A 113 -14.37 -9.88 -16.40
N HIS A 114 -13.20 -9.27 -16.17
CA HIS A 114 -12.83 -8.00 -16.77
C HIS A 114 -11.38 -8.02 -17.24
N LEU A 115 -11.14 -7.31 -18.34
CA LEU A 115 -9.81 -7.05 -18.88
C LEU A 115 -9.69 -5.56 -19.14
N LEU A 116 -8.71 -4.92 -18.53
CA LEU A 116 -8.30 -3.54 -18.79
C LEU A 116 -6.92 -3.53 -19.44
N GLU A 117 -6.79 -2.81 -20.55
CA GLU A 117 -5.49 -2.50 -21.13
C GLU A 117 -4.88 -1.31 -20.39
N VAL A 118 -3.71 -1.51 -19.79
CA VAL A 118 -3.05 -0.56 -18.92
C VAL A 118 -1.59 -0.35 -19.31
N ASN A 119 -1.01 0.82 -18.95
CA ASN A 119 0.40 1.06 -19.18
C ASN A 119 1.25 0.21 -18.23
N THR A 120 2.19 -0.55 -18.78
CA THR A 120 3.11 -1.40 -18.01
C THR A 120 4.57 -1.19 -18.43
N LEU A 121 4.89 -0.05 -19.04
CA LEU A 121 6.27 0.32 -19.38
C LEU A 121 7.12 0.52 -18.12
N ASN A 122 6.50 0.97 -17.05
CA ASN A 122 7.08 1.06 -15.71
C ASN A 122 6.77 -0.18 -14.86
N PHE A 123 7.30 -0.21 -13.65
CA PHE A 123 7.12 -1.30 -12.68
C PHE A 123 5.96 -1.04 -11.70
N CYS A 124 5.09 -0.09 -12.00
CA CYS A 124 4.01 0.33 -11.12
C CYS A 124 2.89 -0.71 -11.07
N ALA A 125 2.59 -1.21 -9.88
CA ALA A 125 1.39 -1.99 -9.62
C ALA A 125 0.15 -1.08 -9.59
N PHE A 126 -1.04 -1.68 -9.75
CA PHE A 126 -2.29 -0.98 -9.52
C PHE A 126 -2.52 -0.68 -8.03
N ALA A 127 -3.36 0.31 -7.73
CA ALA A 127 -3.92 0.52 -6.41
C ALA A 127 -5.44 0.41 -6.47
N ILE A 128 -6.07 -0.07 -5.39
CA ILE A 128 -7.51 -0.33 -5.32
C ILE A 128 -8.09 0.23 -4.02
N CYS A 129 -9.30 0.77 -4.11
CA CYS A 129 -10.13 1.06 -2.94
C CYS A 129 -11.62 0.86 -3.26
N SER A 130 -12.46 0.85 -2.21
CA SER A 130 -13.91 0.88 -2.35
C SER A 130 -14.37 2.15 -3.09
N SER A 131 -15.46 2.08 -3.87
CA SER A 131 -16.02 3.25 -4.57
C SER A 131 -16.63 4.28 -3.60
N ALA A 132 -17.14 3.84 -2.45
CA ALA A 132 -17.75 4.70 -1.44
C ALA A 132 -16.93 4.70 -0.13
N PRO A 133 -16.79 5.87 0.53
CA PRO A 133 -16.14 5.95 1.84
C PRO A 133 -16.93 5.15 2.88
N GLY A 134 -16.21 4.41 3.74
CA GLY A 134 -16.80 3.63 4.82
C GLY A 134 -17.62 2.40 4.41
N SER A 135 -17.72 2.09 3.13
CA SER A 135 -18.38 0.87 2.66
C SER A 135 -17.56 -0.36 3.04
N VAL A 136 -18.10 -1.16 3.93
CA VAL A 136 -17.55 -2.49 4.27
C VAL A 136 -17.85 -3.49 3.13
N ASP A 137 -18.86 -3.19 2.32
CA ASP A 137 -19.25 -4.00 1.16
C ASP A 137 -18.43 -3.60 -0.08
N THR A 138 -17.20 -4.08 -0.14
CA THR A 138 -16.34 -3.99 -1.34
C THR A 138 -16.86 -4.84 -2.50
N ALA A 139 -17.97 -5.54 -2.31
CA ALA A 139 -18.47 -6.52 -3.31
C ALA A 139 -19.06 -5.86 -4.57
N SER A 140 -19.55 -4.61 -4.49
CA SER A 140 -20.30 -4.01 -5.60
C SER A 140 -19.43 -3.21 -6.57
N GLU A 141 -18.71 -2.21 -6.10
CA GLU A 141 -17.93 -1.31 -6.95
C GLU A 141 -16.60 -0.92 -6.31
N VAL A 142 -15.54 -0.89 -7.12
CA VAL A 142 -14.20 -0.47 -6.69
C VAL A 142 -13.60 0.53 -7.66
N LEU A 143 -12.69 1.33 -7.15
CA LEU A 143 -11.84 2.22 -7.91
C LEU A 143 -10.44 1.64 -8.03
N ILE A 144 -9.90 1.67 -9.25
CA ILE A 144 -8.55 1.18 -9.54
C ILE A 144 -7.74 2.33 -10.13
N ALA A 145 -6.61 2.65 -9.52
CA ALA A 145 -5.62 3.59 -10.05
C ALA A 145 -4.50 2.84 -10.75
N VAL A 146 -4.15 3.29 -11.96
CA VAL A 146 -3.06 2.75 -12.79
C VAL A 146 -2.33 3.88 -13.50
N PRO A 147 -1.07 3.72 -13.92
CA PRO A 147 -0.38 4.69 -14.76
C PRO A 147 -1.11 4.89 -16.09
N ASN A 148 -1.16 6.13 -16.56
CA ASN A 148 -1.80 6.48 -17.83
C ASN A 148 -1.04 5.87 -19.02
N THR A 149 -1.75 5.48 -20.06
CA THR A 149 -1.17 4.84 -21.26
C THR A 149 -0.38 5.77 -22.15
N LEU A 150 -0.69 7.07 -22.14
CA LEU A 150 -0.06 8.06 -23.02
C LEU A 150 0.98 8.94 -22.30
N HIS A 151 0.74 9.22 -21.02
CA HIS A 151 1.57 10.09 -20.20
C HIS A 151 2.05 9.33 -18.97
N SER A 152 3.33 9.00 -18.92
CA SER A 152 3.92 8.19 -17.86
C SER A 152 3.93 8.85 -16.47
N ASP A 153 3.79 10.18 -16.43
CA ASP A 153 3.66 11.01 -15.23
C ASP A 153 2.21 11.20 -14.75
N ALA A 154 1.24 10.70 -15.54
CA ALA A 154 -0.17 10.78 -15.22
C ALA A 154 -0.71 9.43 -14.71
N ILE A 155 -1.79 9.50 -13.93
CA ILE A 155 -2.46 8.37 -13.31
C ILE A 155 -3.94 8.41 -13.67
N ASP A 156 -4.46 7.30 -14.16
CA ASP A 156 -5.88 7.12 -14.45
C ASP A 156 -6.57 6.37 -13.32
N ILE A 157 -7.79 6.78 -13.00
CA ILE A 157 -8.66 6.05 -12.07
C ILE A 157 -9.86 5.50 -12.86
N TYR A 158 -10.01 4.19 -12.79
CA TYR A 158 -11.12 3.45 -13.39
C TYR A 158 -12.09 2.98 -12.32
N GLN A 159 -13.38 2.99 -12.64
CA GLN A 159 -14.44 2.38 -11.85
C GLN A 159 -14.77 0.99 -12.40
N LEU A 160 -14.77 -0.02 -11.56
CA LEU A 160 -15.22 -1.37 -11.90
C LEU A 160 -16.54 -1.67 -11.18
N PRO A 161 -17.45 -2.43 -11.81
CA PRO A 161 -17.31 -3.20 -13.03
C PRO A 161 -17.53 -2.42 -14.34
N SER A 162 -17.92 -1.13 -14.28
CA SER A 162 -18.26 -0.33 -15.47
C SER A 162 -17.08 -0.13 -16.45
N GLN A 163 -15.84 -0.36 -16.01
CA GLN A 163 -14.60 -0.14 -16.76
C GLN A 163 -14.45 1.30 -17.27
N ARG A 164 -15.14 2.25 -16.65
CA ARG A 164 -15.12 3.64 -17.06
C ARG A 164 -13.98 4.39 -16.38
N ARG A 165 -13.14 5.08 -17.14
CA ARG A 165 -12.16 6.01 -16.59
C ARG A 165 -12.90 7.25 -16.07
N ILE A 166 -12.79 7.52 -14.78
CA ILE A 166 -13.48 8.62 -14.11
C ILE A 166 -12.58 9.82 -13.87
N HIS A 167 -11.29 9.61 -13.59
CA HIS A 167 -10.32 10.66 -13.37
C HIS A 167 -9.01 10.39 -14.07
N THR A 168 -8.28 11.47 -14.42
CA THR A 168 -6.88 11.46 -14.84
C THR A 168 -6.14 12.54 -14.07
N ILE A 169 -5.14 12.18 -13.28
CA ILE A 169 -4.36 13.08 -12.42
C ILE A 169 -2.94 13.21 -12.98
N LYS A 170 -2.48 14.45 -13.18
CA LYS A 170 -1.09 14.75 -13.56
C LYS A 170 -0.29 15.14 -12.34
N ALA A 171 0.86 14.50 -12.14
CA ALA A 171 1.70 14.75 -10.98
C ALA A 171 2.64 15.96 -11.13
N GLY A 172 2.94 16.36 -12.37
CA GLY A 172 3.82 17.50 -12.70
C GLY A 172 5.06 17.13 -13.51
N ASP A 173 5.62 18.10 -14.21
CA ASP A 173 6.62 17.89 -15.26
C ASP A 173 7.99 17.33 -14.82
N LYS A 174 8.28 17.22 -13.51
CA LYS A 174 9.60 16.82 -13.00
C LYS A 174 9.62 15.47 -12.28
N THR A 175 8.48 14.83 -12.12
CA THR A 175 8.35 13.63 -11.29
C THR A 175 8.90 12.37 -11.97
N GLY A 176 8.90 12.31 -13.29
CA GLY A 176 9.20 11.11 -14.06
C GLY A 176 8.00 10.13 -14.05
N MET A 177 8.25 8.87 -14.36
CA MET A 177 7.20 7.84 -14.43
C MET A 177 6.66 7.50 -13.03
N ALA A 178 5.35 7.25 -12.94
CA ALA A 178 4.75 6.69 -11.72
C ALA A 178 5.28 5.28 -11.46
N MET A 179 5.80 5.03 -10.25
CA MET A 179 6.44 3.79 -9.85
C MET A 179 5.63 2.99 -8.83
N CYS A 180 4.92 3.65 -7.94
CA CYS A 180 4.02 3.02 -6.99
C CYS A 180 2.87 3.95 -6.61
N LEU A 181 1.71 3.35 -6.32
CA LEU A 181 0.44 4.03 -6.08
C LEU A 181 -0.22 3.49 -4.83
N ALA A 182 -0.99 4.35 -4.15
CA ALA A 182 -2.02 3.96 -3.21
C ALA A 182 -3.26 4.83 -3.44
N LEU A 183 -4.43 4.21 -3.33
CA LEU A 183 -5.72 4.86 -3.48
C LEU A 183 -6.58 4.52 -2.26
N LEU A 184 -7.11 5.53 -1.60
CA LEU A 184 -7.88 5.35 -0.36
C LEU A 184 -8.84 6.51 -0.12
N HIS A 185 -9.82 6.27 0.73
CA HIS A 185 -10.60 7.35 1.33
C HIS A 185 -9.91 7.79 2.63
N HIS A 186 -9.37 9.01 2.64
CA HIS A 186 -8.75 9.60 3.81
C HIS A 186 -9.58 10.78 4.29
N LYS A 187 -10.13 10.68 5.52
CA LYS A 187 -11.05 11.71 6.08
C LYS A 187 -12.13 12.09 5.07
N ASP A 188 -12.86 11.08 4.62
CA ASP A 188 -14.01 11.15 3.70
C ASP A 188 -13.75 11.68 2.28
N ALA A 189 -12.50 11.95 1.92
CA ALA A 189 -12.16 12.31 0.55
C ALA A 189 -11.29 11.28 -0.14
N LEU A 190 -11.58 11.02 -1.41
CA LEU A 190 -10.76 10.16 -2.25
C LEU A 190 -9.36 10.78 -2.37
N THR A 191 -8.36 10.01 -2.02
CA THR A 191 -6.96 10.44 -1.94
C THR A 191 -6.09 9.48 -2.72
N LEU A 192 -5.31 10.01 -3.65
CA LEU A 192 -4.32 9.30 -4.42
C LEU A 192 -2.93 9.66 -3.89
N ILE A 193 -2.15 8.67 -3.52
CA ILE A 193 -0.73 8.81 -3.19
C ILE A 193 0.06 8.17 -4.32
N ALA A 194 1.02 8.90 -4.85
CA ALA A 194 1.86 8.42 -5.95
C ALA A 194 3.33 8.71 -5.66
N ALA A 195 4.18 7.77 -6.05
CA ALA A 195 5.62 7.98 -5.99
C ALA A 195 6.28 7.61 -7.32
N PHE A 196 7.41 8.24 -7.62
CA PHE A 196 7.89 8.42 -8.98
C PHE A 196 9.37 8.05 -9.15
N GLU A 197 9.75 7.89 -10.43
CA GLU A 197 11.10 7.55 -10.88
C GLU A 197 12.16 8.55 -10.40
N ASN A 198 11.86 9.84 -10.39
CA ASN A 198 12.81 10.88 -9.97
C ASN A 198 12.82 11.12 -8.46
N GLY A 199 12.34 10.14 -7.65
CA GLY A 199 12.39 10.19 -6.20
C GLY A 199 11.33 11.06 -5.54
N TYR A 200 10.34 11.53 -6.30
CA TYR A 200 9.22 12.31 -5.78
C TYR A 200 8.13 11.42 -5.18
N ALA A 201 7.48 11.95 -4.14
CA ALA A 201 6.24 11.42 -3.60
C ALA A 201 5.20 12.54 -3.51
N THR A 202 3.96 12.26 -3.90
CA THR A 202 2.87 13.24 -3.95
C THR A 202 1.61 12.69 -3.29
N VAL A 203 0.80 13.60 -2.75
CA VAL A 203 -0.57 13.31 -2.30
C VAL A 203 -1.51 14.23 -3.05
N HIS A 204 -2.49 13.63 -3.70
CA HIS A 204 -3.57 14.32 -4.41
C HIS A 204 -4.88 13.98 -3.74
N ARG A 205 -5.68 15.00 -3.45
CA ARG A 205 -6.97 14.88 -2.79
C ARG A 205 -8.07 15.37 -3.71
N LEU A 206 -9.16 14.61 -3.81
CA LEU A 206 -10.36 15.04 -4.54
C LEU A 206 -11.15 16.01 -3.67
N GLU A 207 -11.36 17.23 -4.16
CA GLU A 207 -12.16 18.25 -3.52
C GLU A 207 -13.66 18.11 -3.84
N SER A 208 -14.51 18.76 -3.09
CA SER A 208 -15.97 18.70 -3.25
C SER A 208 -16.50 19.23 -4.60
N ASP A 209 -15.67 19.97 -5.34
CA ASP A 209 -15.98 20.52 -6.66
C ASP A 209 -15.40 19.64 -7.82
N ASP A 210 -15.09 18.38 -7.52
CA ASP A 210 -14.57 17.39 -8.45
C ASP A 210 -13.17 17.72 -9.03
N ARG A 211 -12.43 18.60 -8.35
CA ARG A 211 -11.03 18.93 -8.71
C ARG A 211 -10.04 18.23 -7.82
N TRP A 212 -8.92 17.84 -8.40
CA TRP A 212 -7.80 17.27 -7.66
C TRP A 212 -6.85 18.36 -7.18
N ALA A 213 -6.65 18.47 -5.87
CA ALA A 213 -5.65 19.33 -5.26
C ALA A 213 -4.42 18.51 -4.85
N THR A 214 -3.22 19.01 -5.17
CA THR A 214 -1.97 18.43 -4.68
C THR A 214 -1.68 19.01 -3.31
N THR A 215 -1.85 18.23 -2.25
CA THR A 215 -1.64 18.67 -0.87
C THR A 215 -0.21 18.42 -0.37
N TYR A 216 0.49 17.46 -0.98
CA TYR A 216 1.89 17.13 -0.65
C TYR A 216 2.70 16.88 -1.93
N HIS A 217 3.95 17.39 -1.97
CA HIS A 217 4.87 17.18 -3.07
C HIS A 217 6.31 17.28 -2.56
N SER A 218 7.03 16.17 -2.45
CA SER A 218 8.37 16.11 -1.88
C SER A 218 9.29 15.20 -2.69
N GLN A 219 10.54 15.62 -2.83
CA GLN A 219 11.61 14.77 -3.37
C GLN A 219 12.46 14.25 -2.20
N ALA A 220 12.09 13.11 -1.63
CA ALA A 220 12.79 12.52 -0.49
C ALA A 220 13.89 11.52 -0.90
N HIS A 221 13.88 11.09 -2.16
CA HIS A 221 14.81 10.11 -2.71
C HIS A 221 15.61 10.67 -3.87
N SER A 222 16.82 10.14 -4.08
CA SER A 222 17.71 10.48 -5.21
C SER A 222 17.63 9.47 -6.36
N GLN A 223 16.90 8.38 -6.15
CA GLN A 223 16.71 7.27 -7.09
C GLN A 223 15.21 6.91 -7.16
N PRO A 224 14.78 6.08 -8.11
CA PRO A 224 13.40 5.67 -8.25
C PRO A 224 12.82 5.12 -6.94
N VAL A 225 11.61 5.58 -6.60
CA VAL A 225 10.84 4.99 -5.49
C VAL A 225 10.33 3.63 -5.94
N LEU A 226 10.58 2.58 -5.16
CA LEU A 226 10.25 1.21 -5.53
C LEU A 226 8.96 0.70 -4.88
N SER A 227 8.66 1.18 -3.68
CA SER A 227 7.46 0.77 -2.95
C SER A 227 6.97 1.85 -2.00
N LEU A 228 5.67 1.82 -1.73
CA LEU A 228 5.02 2.63 -0.70
C LEU A 228 3.96 1.80 0.02
N SER A 229 3.76 2.06 1.31
CA SER A 229 2.66 1.52 2.10
C SER A 229 2.08 2.63 2.98
N VAL A 230 0.76 2.58 3.20
CA VAL A 230 -0.01 3.65 3.85
C VAL A 230 -0.57 3.15 5.17
N TYR A 231 -0.55 4.02 6.18
CA TYR A 231 -1.20 3.76 7.45
C TYR A 231 -1.74 5.06 8.07
N ASN A 232 -3.04 5.14 8.30
CA ASN A 232 -3.71 6.33 8.87
C ASN A 232 -3.31 7.65 8.17
N ASP A 233 -2.63 8.55 8.89
CA ASP A 233 -2.28 9.89 8.44
C ASP A 233 -0.85 9.99 7.84
N TYR A 234 -0.20 8.87 7.56
CA TYR A 234 1.14 8.85 6.97
C TYR A 234 1.35 7.68 6.00
N PHE A 235 2.34 7.81 5.15
CA PHE A 235 2.84 6.71 4.34
C PHE A 235 4.37 6.63 4.42
N ILE A 236 4.91 5.47 4.09
CA ILE A 236 6.34 5.23 4.06
C ILE A 236 6.73 4.82 2.65
N THR A 237 7.87 5.33 2.18
CA THR A 237 8.44 4.98 0.87
C THR A 237 9.82 4.36 1.02
N SER A 238 10.11 3.41 0.14
CA SER A 238 11.43 2.83 -0.07
C SER A 238 11.87 3.01 -1.52
N SER A 239 13.18 3.00 -1.77
CA SER A 239 13.75 3.37 -3.04
C SER A 239 14.92 2.47 -3.45
N ALA A 240 15.39 2.65 -4.68
CA ALA A 240 16.64 2.09 -5.14
C ALA A 240 17.87 2.72 -4.45
N ASP A 241 17.73 3.89 -3.84
CA ASP A 241 18.72 4.44 -2.93
C ASP A 241 18.72 3.73 -1.56
N SER A 242 19.50 4.20 -0.61
CA SER A 242 19.56 3.61 0.74
C SER A 242 18.60 4.28 1.74
N ASN A 243 17.71 5.16 1.28
CA ASN A 243 16.83 5.91 2.14
C ASN A 243 15.44 5.26 2.27
N ILE A 244 14.86 5.39 3.46
CA ILE A 244 13.45 5.14 3.73
C ILE A 244 12.88 6.44 4.28
N ALA A 245 11.77 6.91 3.73
CA ALA A 245 11.15 8.17 4.14
C ALA A 245 9.71 7.95 4.62
N LYS A 246 9.36 8.63 5.71
CA LYS A 246 7.99 8.69 6.26
C LYS A 246 7.40 10.05 5.92
N HIS A 247 6.24 10.06 5.28
CA HIS A 247 5.58 11.25 4.74
C HIS A 247 4.22 11.48 5.40
N PRO A 248 3.77 12.72 5.57
CA PRO A 248 2.40 13.04 6.01
C PRO A 248 1.40 12.85 4.87
N ILE A 249 0.11 12.69 5.24
CA ILE A 249 -1.03 12.81 4.31
C ILE A 249 -1.82 14.07 4.72
N PRO A 250 -1.42 15.26 4.25
CA PRO A 250 -2.11 16.50 4.60
C PRO A 250 -3.51 16.55 4.00
N THR A 251 -4.47 17.05 4.78
CA THR A 251 -5.84 17.30 4.31
C THR A 251 -5.99 18.64 3.63
N ASP A 252 -5.13 19.59 4.00
CA ASP A 252 -5.23 21.00 3.57
C ASP A 252 -3.92 21.46 2.95
N LEU A 253 -4.02 22.48 2.10
CA LEU A 253 -2.86 23.19 1.59
C LEU A 253 -2.21 24.01 2.71
N PHE A 254 -0.91 24.17 2.65
CA PHE A 254 -0.17 25.08 3.53
C PHE A 254 -0.38 26.52 3.04
N PHE A 255 -0.83 27.40 3.93
CA PHE A 255 -0.89 28.84 3.69
C PHE A 255 0.22 29.52 4.48
N PRO A 256 1.30 30.00 3.85
CA PRO A 256 2.35 30.71 4.54
C PRO A 256 1.77 31.92 5.27
N LEU A 257 2.13 32.10 6.54
CA LEU A 257 1.86 33.37 7.23
C LEU A 257 2.65 34.45 6.47
N GLU A 258 1.98 35.56 6.11
CA GLU A 258 2.71 36.73 5.61
C GLU A 258 3.69 37.13 6.70
N ASP A 259 5.00 37.12 6.40
CA ASP A 259 5.97 37.83 7.21
C ASP A 259 5.44 39.28 7.31
N THR A 260 5.07 39.70 8.51
CA THR A 260 4.84 41.11 8.80
C THR A 260 6.16 41.80 8.49
N ALA A 261 6.20 42.44 7.34
CA ALA A 261 7.37 43.25 6.97
C ALA A 261 7.71 44.17 8.17
N PRO A 262 8.96 44.24 8.62
CA PRO A 262 9.32 45.18 9.65
C PRO A 262 8.91 46.59 9.21
N PRO A 263 8.47 47.47 10.11
CA PRO A 263 8.03 48.83 9.74
C PRO A 263 9.22 49.49 9.01
N GLU A 264 8.97 49.96 7.77
CA GLU A 264 9.93 50.73 7.01
C GLU A 264 10.45 51.86 7.87
N SER A 265 11.72 51.77 8.21
CA SER A 265 12.45 52.87 8.80
C SER A 265 12.53 54.00 7.79
N THR A 266 11.85 55.11 8.07
CA THR A 266 11.82 56.32 7.28
C THR A 266 13.20 56.98 7.29
N GLU A 267 14.06 56.54 6.36
CA GLU A 267 15.24 57.34 5.98
C GLU A 267 14.76 58.42 4.98
N ARG A 268 14.73 59.63 5.50
CA ARG A 268 14.54 60.84 4.68
C ARG A 268 15.78 61.07 3.86
N VAL A 269 15.78 60.65 2.63
CA VAL A 269 16.71 61.14 1.60
C VAL A 269 16.16 62.46 1.09
N ILE A 270 16.90 63.52 1.32
CA ILE A 270 16.64 64.86 0.75
C ILE A 270 17.24 64.86 -0.64
N GLU A 271 16.38 64.73 -1.65
CA GLU A 271 16.75 65.01 -3.05
C GLU A 271 16.38 66.42 -3.42
N ILE A 272 17.37 67.13 -3.94
CA ILE A 272 17.30 68.48 -4.45
C ILE A 272 16.56 68.48 -5.78
N VAL A 273 15.47 69.30 -5.86
CA VAL A 273 14.56 69.42 -6.98
C VAL A 273 15.15 70.44 -7.98
N ASP A 274 15.27 70.05 -9.26
CA ASP A 274 15.27 70.96 -10.40
C ASP A 274 13.88 70.92 -11.06
N GLU A 275 13.23 72.09 -11.09
CA GLU A 275 11.88 72.30 -11.61
C GLU A 275 11.87 72.40 -13.15
N GLU A 276 10.97 71.66 -13.79
CA GLU A 276 10.29 72.11 -15.02
C GLU A 276 8.79 71.84 -14.97
N PRO A 277 7.92 72.75 -15.36
CA PRO A 277 6.47 72.64 -15.13
C PRO A 277 5.78 71.92 -16.29
N LYS A 278 5.24 70.75 -16.04
CA LYS A 278 4.28 70.12 -16.94
C LYS A 278 2.87 70.23 -16.41
N THR A 279 2.06 71.03 -17.09
CA THR A 279 0.64 71.21 -16.91
C THR A 279 -0.14 69.88 -16.95
N LYS A 280 -0.69 69.46 -15.81
CA LYS A 280 -1.60 68.32 -15.74
C LYS A 280 -3.05 68.81 -15.83
N SER A 281 -3.79 68.28 -16.78
CA SER A 281 -5.22 68.51 -16.99
C SER A 281 -6.04 68.09 -15.79
N LEU A 282 -6.92 68.97 -15.33
CA LEU A 282 -7.83 68.81 -14.19
C LEU A 282 -8.92 67.70 -14.38
N LEU A 283 -9.01 67.13 -15.57
CA LEU A 283 -9.99 66.07 -15.87
C LEU A 283 -9.58 64.68 -15.42
N SER A 284 -8.32 64.45 -15.04
CA SER A 284 -7.82 63.14 -14.58
C SER A 284 -7.97 62.91 -13.08
N THR A 285 -8.39 63.93 -12.30
CA THR A 285 -8.47 63.85 -10.85
C THR A 285 -9.86 63.45 -10.35
N GLY A 286 -10.89 63.52 -11.21
CA GLY A 286 -12.29 63.26 -10.82
C GLY A 286 -12.72 61.77 -10.90
N LEU A 287 -11.91 60.88 -11.48
CA LEU A 287 -12.28 59.47 -11.70
C LEU A 287 -11.53 58.46 -10.79
N LYS A 288 -10.83 58.95 -9.75
CA LYS A 288 -10.12 58.08 -8.80
C LYS A 288 -10.77 57.91 -7.43
N ALA A 289 -12.02 58.32 -7.26
CA ALA A 289 -12.73 58.22 -5.98
C ALA A 289 -13.91 57.25 -6.03
N SER A 290 -13.74 56.09 -6.63
CA SER A 290 -14.51 54.89 -6.34
C SER A 290 -13.61 53.70 -6.50
N SER A 291 -12.58 53.63 -5.66
CA SER A 291 -11.84 52.38 -5.47
C SER A 291 -12.76 51.38 -4.79
N SER A 292 -13.39 50.51 -5.58
CA SER A 292 -13.78 49.20 -5.13
C SER A 292 -12.70 48.71 -4.16
N GLN A 293 -13.09 48.35 -2.95
CA GLN A 293 -12.29 47.53 -2.08
C GLN A 293 -11.94 46.29 -2.89
N GLY A 294 -10.71 46.26 -3.44
CA GLY A 294 -10.21 45.15 -4.18
C GLY A 294 -10.19 43.95 -3.25
N LEU A 295 -11.11 43.02 -3.47
CA LEU A 295 -10.98 41.67 -2.93
C LEU A 295 -9.56 41.20 -3.22
N LYS A 296 -8.73 41.07 -2.17
CA LYS A 296 -7.40 40.48 -2.32
C LYS A 296 -7.61 39.17 -3.07
N PRO A 297 -6.81 38.87 -4.11
CA PRO A 297 -6.94 37.59 -4.81
C PRO A 297 -6.86 36.46 -3.79
N PRO A 298 -7.64 35.39 -3.95
CA PRO A 298 -7.63 34.27 -3.01
C PRO A 298 -6.19 33.78 -2.87
N ARG A 299 -5.74 33.63 -1.63
CA ARG A 299 -4.38 33.14 -1.34
C ARG A 299 -4.22 31.78 -1.99
N LYS A 300 -3.19 31.60 -2.80
CA LYS A 300 -2.85 30.28 -3.36
C LYS A 300 -2.20 29.46 -2.25
N GLY A 301 -2.86 28.40 -1.83
CA GLY A 301 -2.24 27.39 -0.96
C GLY A 301 -1.09 26.70 -1.66
N ILE A 302 -0.09 26.31 -0.89
CA ILE A 302 1.12 25.62 -1.37
C ILE A 302 1.10 24.19 -0.81
N ALA A 303 1.45 23.21 -1.63
CA ALA A 303 1.61 21.83 -1.17
C ALA A 303 2.74 21.70 -0.13
N TRP A 304 2.53 20.85 0.87
CA TRP A 304 3.56 20.49 1.85
C TRP A 304 4.75 19.83 1.15
N ARG A 305 5.98 20.06 1.66
CA ARG A 305 7.20 19.60 0.96
C ARG A 305 8.11 18.72 1.79
N ASP A 306 8.01 18.78 3.11
CA ASP A 306 8.95 18.09 3.99
C ASP A 306 8.41 16.75 4.46
N PRO A 307 9.21 15.66 4.38
CA PRO A 307 8.87 14.39 4.98
C PRO A 307 8.90 14.51 6.51
N LEU A 308 8.08 13.71 7.20
CA LEU A 308 8.07 13.64 8.67
C LEU A 308 9.41 13.14 9.21
N LYS A 309 10.02 12.19 8.51
CA LYS A 309 11.31 11.61 8.86
C LYS A 309 11.90 10.86 7.66
N ALA A 310 13.22 10.94 7.52
CA ALA A 310 13.97 10.12 6.58
C ALA A 310 15.16 9.48 7.32
N ILE A 311 15.46 8.23 6.97
CA ILE A 311 16.61 7.50 7.50
C ILE A 311 17.43 6.93 6.36
N ASN A 312 18.75 6.90 6.53
CA ASN A 312 19.64 6.19 5.63
C ASN A 312 19.98 4.81 6.24
N THR A 313 19.51 3.75 5.59
CA THR A 313 19.70 2.37 6.04
C THR A 313 21.08 1.81 5.71
N LYS A 314 21.86 2.49 4.86
CA LYS A 314 23.12 2.03 4.26
C LYS A 314 22.96 0.81 3.34
N HIS A 315 21.74 0.44 2.99
CA HIS A 315 21.38 -0.68 2.12
C HIS A 315 20.49 -0.17 1.00
N SER A 316 21.00 -0.14 -0.21
CA SER A 316 20.25 0.27 -1.41
C SER A 316 19.36 -0.85 -1.92
N GLY A 317 18.36 -0.47 -2.75
CA GLY A 317 17.49 -1.44 -3.40
C GLY A 317 16.49 -2.09 -2.47
N GLN A 318 15.75 -1.31 -1.68
CA GLN A 318 14.61 -1.78 -0.89
C GLN A 318 13.40 -1.90 -1.82
N GLN A 319 13.22 -3.09 -2.44
CA GLN A 319 12.28 -3.31 -3.55
C GLN A 319 10.81 -3.28 -3.14
N SER A 320 10.48 -3.81 -1.99
CA SER A 320 9.12 -3.88 -1.48
C SER A 320 9.09 -3.43 -0.02
N LEU A 321 8.01 -2.77 0.35
CA LEU A 321 7.77 -2.28 1.71
C LEU A 321 6.32 -2.50 2.06
N ASP A 322 6.06 -2.97 3.29
CA ASP A 322 4.72 -3.05 3.83
C ASP A 322 4.68 -2.68 5.31
N ILE A 323 3.56 -2.07 5.75
CA ILE A 323 3.32 -1.68 7.15
C ILE A 323 2.33 -2.68 7.74
N ARG A 324 2.63 -3.24 8.92
CA ARG A 324 1.71 -4.14 9.61
C ARG A 324 0.43 -3.41 10.00
N SER A 325 -0.70 -4.11 9.98
CA SER A 325 -2.05 -3.57 10.21
C SER A 325 -2.25 -2.81 11.52
N ASP A 326 -1.41 -3.05 12.55
CA ASP A 326 -1.41 -2.28 13.81
C ASP A 326 -0.56 -0.99 13.75
N GLY A 327 0.14 -0.74 12.65
CA GLY A 327 0.97 0.44 12.45
C GLY A 327 2.23 0.52 13.31
N ARG A 328 2.60 -0.52 14.07
CA ARG A 328 3.76 -0.48 14.99
C ARG A 328 5.07 -0.73 14.28
N ILE A 329 5.08 -1.61 13.29
CA ILE A 329 6.25 -2.00 12.54
C ILE A 329 5.98 -1.97 11.04
N PHE A 330 7.04 -1.86 10.26
CA PHE A 330 7.03 -2.10 8.83
C PHE A 330 8.23 -2.96 8.43
N ALA A 331 8.12 -3.63 7.30
CA ALA A 331 9.19 -4.45 6.76
C ALA A 331 9.59 -4.02 5.35
N THR A 332 10.83 -4.25 4.98
CA THR A 332 11.34 -4.04 3.61
C THR A 332 12.02 -5.31 3.09
N ALA A 333 11.82 -5.60 1.82
CA ALA A 333 12.52 -6.65 1.09
C ALA A 333 13.63 -6.04 0.22
N GLY A 334 14.89 -6.44 0.46
CA GLY A 334 16.06 -5.85 -0.17
C GLY A 334 16.72 -6.73 -1.22
N TRP A 335 17.38 -6.11 -2.19
CA TRP A 335 18.19 -6.81 -3.21
C TRP A 335 19.39 -7.55 -2.60
N ASP A 336 19.76 -7.18 -1.38
CA ASP A 336 20.82 -7.82 -0.60
C ASP A 336 20.38 -9.13 0.10
N SER A 337 19.28 -9.73 -0.35
CA SER A 337 18.71 -10.99 0.16
C SER A 337 18.15 -10.94 1.60
N LYS A 338 17.91 -9.75 2.14
CA LYS A 338 17.44 -9.60 3.51
C LYS A 338 16.08 -8.94 3.54
N VAL A 339 15.26 -9.40 4.47
CA VAL A 339 14.05 -8.70 4.89
C VAL A 339 14.34 -8.04 6.23
N ARG A 340 14.13 -6.73 6.31
CA ARG A 340 14.37 -5.95 7.52
C ARG A 340 13.07 -5.43 8.09
N VAL A 341 12.98 -5.53 9.40
CA VAL A 341 11.83 -5.05 10.15
C VAL A 341 12.22 -3.82 10.94
N TYR A 342 11.41 -2.79 10.88
CA TYR A 342 11.65 -1.50 11.52
C TYR A 342 10.47 -1.08 12.40
N SER A 343 10.73 -0.29 13.43
CA SER A 343 9.70 0.42 14.20
C SER A 343 9.19 1.60 13.39
N THR A 344 7.89 1.75 13.21
CA THR A 344 7.29 2.92 12.52
C THR A 344 7.43 4.21 13.31
N LYS A 345 7.48 4.13 14.65
CA LYS A 345 7.65 5.29 15.55
C LYS A 345 9.07 5.84 15.50
N THR A 346 10.05 4.96 15.65
CA THR A 346 11.46 5.38 15.76
C THR A 346 12.21 5.29 14.45
N MET A 347 11.71 4.55 13.46
CA MET A 347 12.38 4.20 12.20
C MET A 347 13.70 3.43 12.41
N LYS A 348 13.91 2.85 13.61
CA LYS A 348 15.07 2.00 13.91
C LYS A 348 14.82 0.58 13.42
N GLU A 349 15.87 -0.07 12.94
CA GLU A 349 15.86 -1.49 12.61
C GLU A 349 15.70 -2.32 13.89
N LEU A 350 14.72 -3.23 13.89
CA LEU A 350 14.41 -4.13 15.01
C LEU A 350 14.95 -5.55 14.75
N ALA A 351 14.81 -6.02 13.51
CA ALA A 351 15.23 -7.37 13.14
C ALA A 351 15.66 -7.47 11.68
N VAL A 352 16.53 -8.44 11.38
CA VAL A 352 16.96 -8.80 10.03
C VAL A 352 16.73 -10.27 9.81
N LEU A 353 15.84 -10.60 8.85
CA LEU A 353 15.57 -11.97 8.43
C LEU A 353 16.57 -12.34 7.32
N LYS A 354 17.45 -13.30 7.58
CA LYS A 354 18.61 -13.66 6.72
C LYS A 354 18.45 -15.03 6.06
N TRP A 355 17.23 -15.43 5.74
CA TRP A 355 16.99 -16.75 5.20
C TRP A 355 17.33 -16.87 3.70
N HIS A 356 16.87 -15.88 2.91
CA HIS A 356 17.10 -15.85 1.47
C HIS A 356 18.58 -15.67 1.12
N GLN A 357 19.01 -16.25 0.00
CA GLN A 357 20.41 -16.16 -0.48
C GLN A 357 20.54 -15.19 -1.66
N VAL A 358 19.44 -14.86 -2.32
CA VAL A 358 19.35 -13.88 -3.40
C VAL A 358 18.31 -12.83 -3.10
N GLY A 359 18.29 -11.75 -3.89
CA GLY A 359 17.43 -10.60 -3.63
C GLY A 359 15.97 -10.96 -3.35
N CYS A 360 15.40 -10.26 -2.37
CA CYS A 360 13.98 -10.32 -2.04
C CYS A 360 13.24 -9.22 -2.78
N TYR A 361 12.09 -9.56 -3.39
CA TYR A 361 11.35 -8.64 -4.25
C TYR A 361 9.94 -8.36 -3.77
N ALA A 362 9.39 -9.16 -2.88
CA ALA A 362 8.06 -8.98 -2.31
C ALA A 362 8.09 -9.16 -0.80
N VAL A 363 7.36 -8.31 -0.08
CA VAL A 363 7.03 -8.49 1.34
C VAL A 363 5.58 -8.08 1.55
N ALA A 364 4.87 -8.83 2.40
CA ALA A 364 3.51 -8.53 2.78
C ALA A 364 3.26 -8.95 4.23
N PHE A 365 2.46 -8.18 4.96
CA PHE A 365 1.93 -8.55 6.26
C PHE A 365 0.49 -9.06 6.15
N ALA A 366 0.13 -9.99 7.02
CA ALA A 366 -1.26 -10.37 7.24
C ALA A 366 -2.04 -9.20 7.89
N ASP A 367 -3.27 -8.97 7.42
CA ASP A 367 -4.17 -7.99 8.01
C ASP A 367 -4.92 -8.63 9.19
N VAL A 368 -4.50 -8.34 10.42
CA VAL A 368 -5.17 -8.80 11.65
C VAL A 368 -5.88 -7.61 12.28
N ARG A 369 -7.22 -7.61 12.21
CA ARG A 369 -8.06 -6.56 12.80
C ARG A 369 -8.27 -6.83 14.29
N ILE A 370 -8.14 -5.79 15.10
CA ILE A 370 -8.24 -5.86 16.58
C ILE A 370 -9.66 -6.27 17.04
N SER A 371 -10.69 -6.05 16.21
CA SER A 371 -12.08 -6.44 16.51
C SER A 371 -12.26 -7.95 16.74
N ASP A 372 -11.41 -8.78 16.15
CA ASP A 372 -11.50 -10.23 16.29
C ASP A 372 -10.97 -10.73 17.66
N GLN A 373 -10.37 -9.87 18.47
CA GLN A 373 -9.83 -10.22 19.79
C GLN A 373 -10.81 -10.00 20.94
N THR A 374 -11.84 -9.14 20.76
CA THR A 374 -12.75 -8.72 21.85
C THR A 374 -13.98 -9.60 22.01
N GLU A 375 -14.33 -10.45 21.05
CA GLU A 375 -15.53 -11.30 21.15
C GLU A 375 -15.35 -12.54 22.04
N GLU A 376 -14.12 -13.01 22.26
CA GLU A 376 -13.86 -14.17 23.13
C GLU A 376 -13.73 -13.82 24.63
N GLU A 377 -13.35 -12.58 25.00
CA GLU A 377 -13.26 -12.18 26.42
C GLU A 377 -14.62 -11.86 27.01
N ASN A 378 -15.62 -11.47 26.21
CA ASN A 378 -16.98 -11.18 26.73
C ASN A 378 -17.90 -12.39 26.86
N SER A 379 -17.54 -13.54 26.31
CA SER A 379 -18.32 -14.78 26.49
C SER A 379 -17.98 -15.57 27.75
N ALA A 380 -16.94 -15.17 28.47
CA ALA A 380 -16.45 -15.86 29.68
C ALA A 380 -16.94 -15.26 31.02
N SER A 381 -17.71 -14.14 31.00
CA SER A 381 -18.06 -13.40 32.23
C SER A 381 -19.53 -13.44 32.67
N ASP A 382 -20.35 -14.34 32.11
CA ASP A 382 -21.73 -14.51 32.60
C ASP A 382 -21.94 -15.90 33.21
N ASP A 383 -21.38 -16.09 34.41
CA ASP A 383 -21.67 -17.25 35.24
C ASP A 383 -22.25 -16.78 36.59
N SER A 384 -23.56 -16.57 36.56
CA SER A 384 -24.37 -16.33 37.75
C SER A 384 -24.54 -17.65 38.53
N GLN A 385 -24.36 -17.54 39.82
CA GLN A 385 -24.37 -18.56 40.88
C GLN A 385 -25.43 -19.66 40.75
N PRO A 386 -25.09 -20.91 41.09
CA PRO A 386 -26.08 -21.96 41.26
C PRO A 386 -26.50 -22.08 42.73
N THR A 387 -27.80 -21.92 43.01
CA THR A 387 -28.46 -22.47 44.19
C THR A 387 -28.71 -23.97 44.03
N GLY A 388 -28.39 -24.71 45.04
CA GLY A 388 -28.24 -26.16 45.05
C GLY A 388 -29.48 -27.00 44.73
N SER A 389 -29.18 -28.19 44.23
CA SER A 389 -29.77 -29.47 44.67
C SER A 389 -29.03 -30.63 44.01
N SER A 390 -28.72 -31.64 44.82
CA SER A 390 -28.03 -32.88 44.50
C SER A 390 -28.78 -33.74 43.49
N SER A 391 -28.11 -34.13 42.40
CA SER A 391 -28.46 -35.34 41.65
C SER A 391 -27.23 -35.83 40.88
N THR A 392 -26.77 -37.03 41.25
CA THR A 392 -25.71 -37.79 40.63
C THR A 392 -26.05 -38.08 39.16
N ARG A 393 -25.38 -37.42 38.24
CA ARG A 393 -25.35 -37.82 36.83
C ARG A 393 -23.90 -37.81 36.36
N THR A 394 -23.43 -39.01 36.00
CA THR A 394 -22.25 -39.24 35.17
C THR A 394 -22.40 -38.44 33.85
N GLY A 395 -21.95 -37.20 33.86
CA GLY A 395 -21.90 -36.34 32.71
C GLY A 395 -20.52 -36.45 32.04
N SER A 396 -20.48 -37.01 30.85
CA SER A 396 -19.31 -36.86 29.97
C SER A 396 -19.04 -35.36 29.81
N LEU A 397 -17.85 -34.91 30.18
CA LEU A 397 -17.33 -33.59 29.89
C LEU A 397 -17.26 -33.47 28.37
N ILE A 398 -18.29 -32.90 27.75
CA ILE A 398 -18.22 -32.42 26.37
C ILE A 398 -17.26 -31.21 26.42
N ARG A 399 -15.99 -31.46 26.17
CA ARG A 399 -15.06 -30.41 25.76
C ARG A 399 -15.57 -29.89 24.41
N THR A 400 -16.26 -28.77 24.40
CA THR A 400 -16.54 -27.98 23.19
C THR A 400 -15.21 -27.37 22.70
N GLY A 401 -14.26 -28.22 22.32
CA GLY A 401 -13.03 -27.79 21.69
C GLY A 401 -13.29 -27.64 20.19
N LEU A 402 -12.84 -26.51 19.60
CA LEU A 402 -12.80 -26.31 18.16
C LEU A 402 -12.20 -27.53 17.45
N SER A 403 -12.77 -27.92 16.32
CA SER A 403 -12.19 -28.96 15.48
C SER A 403 -10.79 -28.55 15.02
N VAL A 404 -9.96 -29.53 14.64
CA VAL A 404 -8.60 -29.27 14.12
C VAL A 404 -8.63 -28.30 12.93
N LYS A 405 -9.67 -28.37 12.09
CA LYS A 405 -9.86 -27.45 10.96
C LYS A 405 -10.11 -26.03 11.46
N GLU A 406 -11.02 -25.85 12.39
CA GLU A 406 -11.35 -24.55 12.98
C GLU A 406 -10.16 -23.92 13.70
N GLN A 407 -9.37 -24.72 14.43
CA GLN A 407 -8.14 -24.25 15.07
C GLN A 407 -7.11 -23.73 14.05
N ARG A 408 -6.95 -24.42 12.91
CA ARG A 408 -6.04 -23.99 11.85
C ARG A 408 -6.52 -22.70 11.19
N ILE A 409 -7.82 -22.57 10.93
CA ILE A 409 -8.44 -21.34 10.41
C ILE A 409 -8.21 -20.19 11.39
N ALA A 410 -8.52 -20.38 12.67
CA ALA A 410 -8.29 -19.38 13.71
C ALA A 410 -6.81 -18.96 13.77
N THR A 411 -5.89 -19.92 13.69
CA THR A 411 -4.45 -19.61 13.64
C THR A 411 -4.07 -18.80 12.40
N ALA A 412 -4.57 -19.15 11.21
CA ALA A 412 -4.29 -18.41 9.99
C ALA A 412 -4.79 -16.96 10.07
N ARG A 413 -6.01 -16.75 10.60
CA ARG A 413 -6.65 -15.43 10.71
C ARG A 413 -6.00 -14.53 11.76
N LYS A 414 -5.66 -15.08 12.93
CA LYS A 414 -5.20 -14.30 14.11
C LYS A 414 -3.67 -14.10 14.16
N THR A 415 -2.91 -14.80 13.36
CA THR A 415 -1.44 -14.69 13.38
C THR A 415 -0.98 -13.53 12.52
N HIS A 416 -0.13 -12.67 13.09
CA HIS A 416 0.58 -11.63 12.32
C HIS A 416 1.68 -12.26 11.45
N TRP A 417 1.29 -12.81 10.31
CA TRP A 417 2.24 -13.36 9.35
C TRP A 417 3.01 -12.26 8.64
N ILE A 418 4.27 -12.51 8.35
CA ILE A 418 5.04 -11.80 7.34
C ILE A 418 5.41 -12.81 6.24
N ALA A 419 5.04 -12.50 5.00
CA ALA A 419 5.44 -13.25 3.82
C ALA A 419 6.54 -12.51 3.09
N ALA A 420 7.57 -13.22 2.63
CA ALA A 420 8.64 -12.66 1.81
C ALA A 420 8.90 -13.57 0.60
N GLY A 421 8.99 -12.96 -0.59
CA GLY A 421 9.26 -13.64 -1.85
C GLY A 421 10.61 -13.23 -2.42
N ALA A 422 11.38 -14.24 -2.89
CA ALA A 422 12.70 -14.05 -3.49
C ALA A 422 12.93 -15.00 -4.67
N LYS A 423 14.10 -14.87 -5.30
CA LYS A 423 14.63 -15.82 -6.27
C LYS A 423 15.81 -16.55 -5.65
N ASP A 424 15.61 -17.74 -5.12
CA ASP A 424 16.69 -18.55 -4.58
C ASP A 424 17.22 -19.53 -5.65
N ASP A 425 18.44 -19.29 -6.15
CA ASP A 425 19.05 -20.02 -7.28
C ASP A 425 19.58 -21.44 -6.93
N ARG A 426 19.52 -21.85 -5.67
CA ARG A 426 20.00 -23.19 -5.28
C ARG A 426 18.87 -24.19 -5.21
N PHE A 427 18.75 -24.98 -6.29
CA PHE A 427 17.78 -26.06 -6.45
C PHE A 427 16.30 -25.64 -6.50
N VAL A 428 15.92 -25.10 -7.67
CA VAL A 428 14.58 -25.28 -8.28
C VAL A 428 13.37 -24.79 -7.48
N ALA A 429 13.50 -23.90 -6.51
CA ALA A 429 12.29 -23.37 -5.89
C ALA A 429 12.46 -21.94 -5.40
N ASN A 430 11.88 -20.99 -6.13
CA ASN A 430 11.56 -19.70 -5.56
C ASN A 430 10.56 -19.92 -4.41
N SER A 431 10.84 -19.34 -3.25
CA SER A 431 10.07 -19.59 -2.04
C SER A 431 9.49 -18.32 -1.47
N ALA A 432 8.24 -18.38 -1.05
CA ALA A 432 7.68 -17.43 -0.10
C ALA A 432 7.91 -17.94 1.31
N LEU A 433 8.49 -17.13 2.16
CA LEU A 433 8.72 -17.45 3.57
C LEU A 433 7.61 -16.86 4.40
N LEU A 434 7.10 -17.66 5.33
CA LEU A 434 6.14 -17.24 6.33
C LEU A 434 6.81 -17.22 7.69
N CYS A 435 6.84 -16.06 8.33
CA CYS A 435 7.33 -15.87 9.69
C CYS A 435 6.21 -15.31 10.57
N GLU A 436 6.25 -15.64 11.84
CA GLU A 436 5.37 -15.03 12.83
C GLU A 436 5.96 -13.67 13.27
N ALA A 437 5.25 -12.59 13.03
CA ALA A 437 5.73 -11.22 13.29
C ALA A 437 5.49 -10.75 14.74
N GLY A 438 5.30 -11.68 15.70
CA GLY A 438 4.71 -11.34 16.99
C GLY A 438 5.37 -11.81 18.27
N LYS A 439 6.55 -12.44 18.26
CA LYS A 439 7.19 -12.84 19.53
C LYS A 439 8.13 -11.81 20.18
N GLU A 440 8.20 -10.59 19.66
CA GLU A 440 9.09 -9.54 20.20
C GLU A 440 8.38 -8.42 20.96
N ALA A 441 7.24 -8.71 21.58
CA ALA A 441 6.58 -7.75 22.49
C ALA A 441 7.35 -7.48 23.79
N SER A 442 8.57 -8.02 23.98
CA SER A 442 9.41 -7.73 25.14
C SER A 442 10.50 -6.68 24.90
N LEU A 443 10.55 -6.06 23.73
CA LEU A 443 11.54 -5.00 23.41
C LEU A 443 11.01 -3.58 23.63
N ASP A 444 9.80 -3.41 24.15
CA ASP A 444 9.24 -2.08 24.49
C ASP A 444 9.76 -1.51 25.83
N GLU A 445 10.68 -2.21 26.54
CA GLU A 445 11.25 -1.77 27.83
C GLU A 445 12.75 -1.42 27.79
N MET A 446 13.35 -1.19 26.60
CA MET A 446 14.70 -0.63 26.52
C MET A 446 14.78 0.69 25.77
#